data_56cc15520409ca916a4f0eb835f097ca
#
_entry.id   56cc15520409ca916a4f0eb835f097ca
#
_cell.length_a   1.000
_cell.length_b   1.000
_cell.length_c   1.000
_cell.angle_alpha   90.00
_cell.angle_beta   90.00
_cell.angle_gamma   90.00
#
_symmetry.space_group_name_H-M   'P 1'
#
loop_
_entity.id
_entity.type
_entity.pdbx_description
1 polymer ?
#
loop_
_entity_poly.entity_id
_entity_poly.type
_entity_poly.pdbx_seq_one_letter_code
_entity_poly.pdbx_strand_id
1 'polypeptide(L)'
;VPPAGPVRAEAGSRYDQQGRNGQGGRFGWLGELSLVVLLLFVGIVVVTGFAAVLAAVLDAGPDAPGSEMFFEDPVTDMAFQLAGIAIGIPVVLWGARYLGRRPAGTVSSVLGRLRWKWLGLCAAVAVPMIIVQFGIMIAWTWGEESAEPAGDGFPGWTAFLVSLAVLGALVPFQAAAEEYVFRGWLVQVIGRAVRSPWPAVVIASLLFALAHGFGELSGFVLLFYSALWWGWLVIRTGGLEAVITMHAANNLLAFGLAAGFGELASTETAADAPWQAMVVELVFAPLYCLVMARIADRRGVARVSPGEGHSAGSGAAPGVGPGSTPGSGAVPGSGSGLGSGSGASPGSGPVPGSGSGLGSGSGPSPGSGPGATPGSGPRVEP
;
A
#
# COMPACT_ATOMS: atom_id res chain seq x y z
N VAL A 1 -29.21 12.22 -15.33
CA VAL A 1 -28.55 13.03 -14.30
C VAL A 1 -27.65 12.07 -13.53
N PRO A 2 -26.31 12.32 -13.43
CA PRO A 2 -25.44 11.47 -12.64
C PRO A 2 -25.93 11.44 -11.18
N PRO A 3 -25.80 10.29 -10.49
CA PRO A 3 -26.22 10.18 -9.09
C PRO A 3 -25.52 11.24 -8.24
N ALA A 4 -26.27 11.91 -7.36
CA ALA A 4 -25.79 13.01 -6.52
C ALA A 4 -24.81 12.57 -5.40
N GLY A 5 -24.46 11.29 -5.32
CA GLY A 5 -23.64 10.69 -4.26
C GLY A 5 -22.43 9.88 -4.77
N PRO A 6 -21.60 9.37 -3.84
CA PRO A 6 -20.47 8.50 -4.20
C PRO A 6 -20.99 7.16 -4.73
N VAL A 7 -20.39 6.72 -5.83
CA VAL A 7 -20.75 5.48 -6.53
C VAL A 7 -19.65 4.43 -6.26
N ARG A 8 -20.05 3.21 -5.90
CA ARG A 8 -19.11 2.08 -5.77
C ARG A 8 -18.70 1.57 -7.14
N ALA A 9 -17.54 0.94 -7.22
CA ALA A 9 -17.16 0.09 -8.34
C ALA A 9 -18.13 -1.09 -8.46
N GLU A 10 -18.23 -1.66 -9.66
CA GLU A 10 -19.10 -2.81 -9.95
C GLU A 10 -18.78 -3.99 -9.03
N ALA A 11 -19.78 -4.85 -8.81
CA ALA A 11 -19.62 -6.11 -8.10
C ALA A 11 -18.52 -6.96 -8.74
N GLY A 12 -17.70 -7.63 -7.91
CA GLY A 12 -16.56 -8.40 -8.40
C GLY A 12 -15.31 -7.58 -8.71
N SER A 13 -15.33 -6.26 -8.54
CA SER A 13 -14.15 -5.41 -8.74
C SER A 13 -13.09 -5.68 -7.67
N ARG A 14 -11.83 -5.84 -8.13
CA ARG A 14 -10.65 -5.98 -7.23
C ARG A 14 -10.36 -4.68 -6.50
N TYR A 15 -9.45 -4.75 -5.54
CA TYR A 15 -9.06 -3.61 -4.72
C TYR A 15 -8.49 -2.43 -5.53
N ASP A 16 -7.60 -2.70 -6.48
CA ASP A 16 -7.04 -1.70 -7.40
C ASP A 16 -8.09 -1.03 -8.31
N GLN A 17 -9.22 -1.69 -8.51
CA GLN A 17 -10.29 -1.24 -9.39
C GLN A 17 -11.38 -0.43 -8.67
N GLN A 18 -11.27 -0.21 -7.35
CA GLN A 18 -12.27 0.52 -6.59
C GLN A 18 -12.46 1.98 -7.06
N GLY A 19 -11.48 2.54 -7.78
CA GLY A 19 -11.61 3.83 -8.45
C GLY A 19 -12.43 3.82 -9.74
N ARG A 20 -12.78 2.64 -10.31
CA ARG A 20 -13.52 2.48 -11.56
C ARG A 20 -15.03 2.48 -11.32
N ASN A 21 -15.56 3.61 -10.94
CA ASN A 21 -16.97 3.78 -10.60
C ASN A 21 -17.81 4.48 -11.70
N GLY A 22 -17.28 4.59 -12.91
CA GLY A 22 -17.94 5.27 -14.03
C GLY A 22 -17.99 6.81 -13.93
N GLN A 23 -17.40 7.38 -12.87
CA GLN A 23 -17.45 8.81 -12.62
C GLN A 23 -16.17 9.54 -13.07
N GLY A 24 -16.30 10.82 -13.50
CA GLY A 24 -15.15 11.70 -13.72
C GLY A 24 -14.48 11.64 -15.10
N GLY A 25 -15.06 10.92 -16.08
CA GLY A 25 -14.52 10.87 -17.45
C GLY A 25 -13.12 10.20 -17.56
N ARG A 26 -12.57 10.18 -18.80
CA ARG A 26 -11.31 9.46 -19.13
C ARG A 26 -10.10 9.98 -18.35
N PHE A 27 -10.03 11.27 -18.08
CA PHE A 27 -8.90 11.92 -17.40
C PHE A 27 -9.20 12.38 -15.96
N GLY A 28 -10.38 12.06 -15.43
CA GLY A 28 -10.77 12.46 -14.07
C GLY A 28 -9.83 11.95 -12.96
N TRP A 29 -9.11 10.85 -13.22
CA TRP A 29 -8.09 10.34 -12.30
C TRP A 29 -6.87 11.27 -12.17
N LEU A 30 -6.49 12.00 -13.23
CA LEU A 30 -5.40 12.99 -13.19
C LEU A 30 -5.77 14.17 -12.29
N GLY A 31 -7.02 14.65 -12.36
CA GLY A 31 -7.50 15.72 -11.49
C GLY A 31 -7.53 15.29 -10.01
N GLU A 32 -7.98 14.05 -9.73
CA GLU A 32 -7.90 13.47 -8.39
C GLU A 32 -6.45 13.36 -7.91
N LEU A 33 -5.55 12.82 -8.76
CA LEU A 33 -4.13 12.67 -8.44
C LEU A 33 -3.48 14.01 -8.12
N SER A 34 -3.57 14.98 -9.04
CA SER A 34 -2.91 16.28 -8.90
C SER A 34 -3.39 17.06 -7.68
N LEU A 35 -4.71 17.09 -7.42
CA LEU A 35 -5.23 17.86 -6.31
C LEU A 35 -4.95 17.20 -4.96
N VAL A 36 -5.03 15.87 -4.84
CA VAL A 36 -4.69 15.18 -3.59
C VAL A 36 -3.19 15.29 -3.29
N VAL A 37 -2.32 15.15 -4.30
CA VAL A 37 -0.87 15.38 -4.12
C VAL A 37 -0.59 16.80 -3.66
N LEU A 38 -1.25 17.80 -4.28
CA LEU A 38 -1.14 19.19 -3.84
C LEU A 38 -1.61 19.37 -2.39
N LEU A 39 -2.73 18.77 -1.99
CA LEU A 39 -3.25 18.86 -0.63
C LEU A 39 -2.35 18.16 0.39
N LEU A 40 -1.74 17.03 0.03
CA LEU A 40 -0.72 16.38 0.88
C LEU A 40 0.51 17.28 1.05
N PHE A 41 1.01 17.87 -0.04
CA PHE A 41 2.14 18.80 0.02
C PHE A 41 1.81 20.05 0.87
N VAL A 42 0.66 20.67 0.63
CA VAL A 42 0.20 21.84 1.44
C VAL A 42 0.03 21.43 2.90
N GLY A 43 -0.52 20.24 3.17
CA GLY A 43 -0.64 19.70 4.53
C GLY A 43 0.70 19.59 5.25
N ILE A 44 1.72 19.05 4.58
CA ILE A 44 3.09 18.97 5.12
C ILE A 44 3.61 20.39 5.40
N VAL A 45 3.53 21.30 4.44
CA VAL A 45 4.01 22.70 4.62
C VAL A 45 3.31 23.41 5.78
N VAL A 46 2.01 23.20 5.94
CA VAL A 46 1.23 23.78 7.04
C VAL A 46 1.65 23.21 8.38
N VAL A 47 1.84 21.89 8.48
CA VAL A 47 2.24 21.26 9.75
C VAL A 47 3.68 21.64 10.13
N THR A 48 4.61 21.57 9.20
CA THR A 48 6.01 21.95 9.45
C THR A 48 6.14 23.44 9.78
N GLY A 49 5.40 24.30 9.05
CA GLY A 49 5.36 25.75 9.36
C GLY A 49 4.73 26.02 10.74
N PHE A 50 3.67 25.28 11.10
CA PHE A 50 3.07 25.41 12.44
C PHE A 50 4.02 24.92 13.53
N ALA A 51 4.71 23.78 13.34
CA ALA A 51 5.71 23.29 14.29
C ALA A 51 6.84 24.32 14.50
N ALA A 52 7.39 24.88 13.43
CA ALA A 52 8.44 25.90 13.50
C ALA A 52 7.99 27.16 14.23
N VAL A 53 6.77 27.67 13.95
CA VAL A 53 6.22 28.84 14.65
C VAL A 53 5.97 28.53 16.12
N LEU A 54 5.42 27.36 16.43
CA LEU A 54 5.15 26.96 17.80
C LEU A 54 6.44 26.82 18.61
N ALA A 55 7.47 26.19 18.05
CA ALA A 55 8.79 26.07 18.68
C ALA A 55 9.40 27.43 18.97
N ALA A 56 9.32 28.37 18.01
CA ALA A 56 9.81 29.74 18.19
C ALA A 56 9.03 30.52 19.25
N VAL A 57 7.70 30.36 19.31
CA VAL A 57 6.86 31.07 20.30
C VAL A 57 7.07 30.53 21.71
N LEU A 58 7.34 29.22 21.84
CA LEU A 58 7.57 28.57 23.12
C LEU A 58 9.03 28.60 23.57
N ASP A 59 9.93 29.15 22.75
CA ASP A 59 11.40 29.12 22.98
C ASP A 59 11.88 27.67 23.22
N ALA A 60 11.35 26.75 22.42
CA ALA A 60 11.57 25.30 22.52
C ALA A 60 12.27 24.73 21.28
N GLY A 61 12.84 25.59 20.44
CA GLY A 61 13.61 25.18 19.28
C GLY A 61 15.02 24.71 19.66
N PRO A 62 15.69 23.93 18.80
CA PRO A 62 17.03 23.43 19.07
C PRO A 62 18.06 24.58 19.09
N ASP A 63 18.99 24.51 20.03
CA ASP A 63 20.10 25.50 20.16
C ASP A 63 21.12 25.42 19.02
N ALA A 64 21.21 24.26 18.33
CA ALA A 64 22.17 24.02 17.26
C ALA A 64 21.71 24.65 15.93
N PRO A 65 22.47 25.61 15.36
CA PRO A 65 22.17 26.17 14.04
C PRO A 65 22.19 25.07 12.95
N GLY A 66 21.11 24.98 12.16
CA GLY A 66 21.00 24.03 11.07
C GLY A 66 20.48 22.65 11.50
N SER A 67 19.97 22.50 12.72
CA SER A 67 19.25 21.30 13.14
C SER A 67 18.04 21.05 12.23
N GLU A 68 17.82 19.81 11.87
CA GLU A 68 16.63 19.37 11.11
C GLU A 68 15.38 19.23 12.02
N MET A 69 15.57 19.27 13.35
CA MET A 69 14.49 19.20 14.34
C MET A 69 13.80 20.56 14.48
N PHE A 70 12.50 20.55 14.74
CA PHE A 70 11.73 21.76 15.11
C PHE A 70 11.77 22.03 16.61
N PHE A 71 11.84 20.98 17.42
CA PHE A 71 11.86 21.06 18.88
C PHE A 71 13.14 20.43 19.43
N GLU A 72 13.70 21.03 20.49
CA GLU A 72 14.87 20.49 21.20
C GLU A 72 14.58 19.11 21.80
N ASP A 73 13.35 18.91 22.35
CA ASP A 73 12.93 17.63 22.89
C ASP A 73 12.61 16.64 21.78
N PRO A 74 13.37 15.51 21.62
CA PRO A 74 13.19 14.55 20.54
C PRO A 74 11.81 13.89 20.51
N VAL A 75 11.17 13.70 21.67
CA VAL A 75 9.86 13.08 21.76
C VAL A 75 8.77 14.00 21.20
N THR A 76 8.87 15.30 21.54
CA THR A 76 7.97 16.32 21.00
C THR A 76 8.14 16.46 19.51
N ASP A 77 9.38 16.52 19.02
CA ASP A 77 9.69 16.62 17.60
C ASP A 77 9.13 15.43 16.81
N MET A 78 9.42 14.21 17.27
CA MET A 78 8.88 12.98 16.68
C MET A 78 7.35 12.96 16.71
N ALA A 79 6.71 13.42 17.78
CA ALA A 79 5.26 13.49 17.87
C ALA A 79 4.64 14.39 16.79
N PHE A 80 5.25 15.54 16.51
CA PHE A 80 4.81 16.44 15.44
C PHE A 80 5.02 15.83 14.05
N GLN A 81 6.14 15.18 13.81
CA GLN A 81 6.41 14.49 12.55
C GLN A 81 5.39 13.36 12.29
N LEU A 82 5.19 12.47 13.27
CA LEU A 82 4.23 11.36 13.16
C LEU A 82 2.79 11.86 12.96
N ALA A 83 2.38 12.89 13.72
CA ALA A 83 1.05 13.51 13.57
C ALA A 83 0.90 14.19 12.20
N GLY A 84 1.96 14.81 11.69
CA GLY A 84 2.01 15.41 10.37
C GLY A 84 1.75 14.39 9.25
N ILE A 85 2.39 13.24 9.31
CA ILE A 85 2.18 12.14 8.34
C ILE A 85 0.74 11.59 8.46
N ALA A 86 0.21 11.48 9.68
CA ALA A 86 -1.13 10.96 9.93
C ALA A 86 -2.25 11.76 9.23
N ILE A 87 -2.02 13.04 8.89
CA ILE A 87 -2.93 13.89 8.09
C ILE A 87 -3.19 13.28 6.70
N GLY A 88 -2.31 12.44 6.20
CA GLY A 88 -2.53 11.71 4.95
C GLY A 88 -3.85 10.93 4.91
N ILE A 89 -4.29 10.36 6.05
CA ILE A 89 -5.56 9.61 6.10
C ILE A 89 -6.76 10.48 5.70
N PRO A 90 -7.09 11.58 6.43
CA PRO A 90 -8.25 12.39 6.08
C PRO A 90 -8.14 13.00 4.68
N VAL A 91 -6.95 13.38 4.23
CA VAL A 91 -6.75 13.96 2.89
C VAL A 91 -7.12 12.95 1.79
N VAL A 92 -6.60 11.71 1.83
CA VAL A 92 -6.92 10.72 0.79
C VAL A 92 -8.35 10.21 0.89
N LEU A 93 -8.93 10.11 2.07
CA LEU A 93 -10.34 9.76 2.25
C LEU A 93 -11.27 10.85 1.69
N TRP A 94 -10.92 12.11 1.92
CA TRP A 94 -11.61 13.26 1.32
C TRP A 94 -11.47 13.23 -0.21
N GLY A 95 -10.26 13.04 -0.74
CA GLY A 95 -10.01 12.91 -2.19
C GLY A 95 -10.83 11.80 -2.82
N ALA A 96 -10.83 10.61 -2.22
CA ALA A 96 -11.62 9.48 -2.69
C ALA A 96 -13.13 9.80 -2.71
N ARG A 97 -13.64 10.51 -1.68
CA ARG A 97 -15.06 10.83 -1.54
C ARG A 97 -15.54 11.91 -2.48
N TYR A 98 -14.78 12.99 -2.62
CA TYR A 98 -15.24 14.20 -3.33
C TYR A 98 -14.69 14.30 -4.77
N LEU A 99 -13.44 13.92 -5.00
CA LEU A 99 -12.80 13.94 -6.31
C LEU A 99 -13.01 12.62 -7.06
N GLY A 100 -12.70 11.49 -6.39
CA GLY A 100 -12.91 10.15 -6.92
C GLY A 100 -14.39 9.72 -6.97
N ARG A 101 -15.26 10.46 -6.27
CA ARG A 101 -16.70 10.20 -6.19
C ARG A 101 -17.03 8.75 -5.81
N ARG A 102 -16.21 8.16 -4.93
CA ARG A 102 -16.43 6.82 -4.37
C ARG A 102 -16.55 6.87 -2.85
N PRO A 103 -17.21 5.90 -2.20
CA PRO A 103 -17.25 5.85 -0.74
C PRO A 103 -15.83 5.83 -0.18
N ALA A 104 -15.48 6.74 0.74
CA ALA A 104 -14.15 6.90 1.30
C ALA A 104 -13.57 5.59 1.84
N GLY A 105 -14.40 4.79 2.53
CA GLY A 105 -13.97 3.51 3.10
C GLY A 105 -13.53 2.45 2.07
N THR A 106 -13.76 2.65 0.75
CA THR A 106 -13.22 1.77 -0.29
C THR A 106 -11.70 1.82 -0.36
N VAL A 107 -11.08 2.88 0.18
CA VAL A 107 -9.63 2.95 0.37
C VAL A 107 -9.16 1.97 1.44
N SER A 108 -9.95 1.72 2.49
CA SER A 108 -9.61 0.75 3.53
C SER A 108 -9.71 -0.71 3.03
N SER A 109 -10.81 -1.07 2.36
CA SER A 109 -11.01 -2.39 1.79
C SER A 109 -12.15 -2.42 0.75
N VAL A 110 -12.23 -3.50 0.00
CA VAL A 110 -13.33 -3.77 -0.95
C VAL A 110 -14.71 -3.76 -0.28
N LEU A 111 -14.78 -3.96 1.03
CA LEU A 111 -16.03 -3.87 1.80
C LEU A 111 -16.40 -2.43 2.17
N GLY A 112 -15.53 -1.45 1.92
CA GLY A 112 -15.75 -0.04 2.24
C GLY A 112 -15.57 0.30 3.72
N ARG A 113 -14.84 -0.50 4.47
CA ARG A 113 -14.50 -0.29 5.90
C ARG A 113 -13.32 -1.14 6.31
N LEU A 114 -12.63 -0.77 7.39
CA LEU A 114 -11.67 -1.66 8.05
C LEU A 114 -12.39 -2.87 8.67
N ARG A 115 -11.78 -4.04 8.50
CA ARG A 115 -12.25 -5.32 9.03
C ARG A 115 -11.54 -5.60 10.35
N TRP A 116 -12.01 -5.02 11.46
CA TRP A 116 -11.33 -5.00 12.75
C TRP A 116 -10.91 -6.38 13.27
N LYS A 117 -11.78 -7.42 13.11
CA LYS A 117 -11.42 -8.80 13.48
C LYS A 117 -10.27 -9.35 12.65
N TRP A 118 -10.25 -8.99 11.36
CA TRP A 118 -9.16 -9.35 10.46
C TRP A 118 -7.88 -8.59 10.80
N LEU A 119 -7.96 -7.30 11.06
CA LEU A 119 -6.86 -6.46 11.51
C LEU A 119 -6.23 -7.01 12.80
N GLY A 120 -7.03 -7.37 13.81
CA GLY A 120 -6.53 -7.98 15.04
C GLY A 120 -5.80 -9.32 14.81
N LEU A 121 -6.29 -10.16 13.88
CA LEU A 121 -5.59 -11.38 13.49
C LEU A 121 -4.27 -11.08 12.75
N CYS A 122 -4.27 -10.08 11.87
CA CYS A 122 -3.04 -9.64 11.20
C CYS A 122 -2.00 -9.17 12.22
N ALA A 123 -2.40 -8.38 13.21
CA ALA A 123 -1.50 -7.92 14.28
C ALA A 123 -0.95 -9.10 15.11
N ALA A 124 -1.77 -10.10 15.41
CA ALA A 124 -1.35 -11.30 16.13
C ALA A 124 -0.29 -12.15 15.37
N VAL A 125 -0.19 -11.98 14.04
CA VAL A 125 0.86 -12.62 13.23
C VAL A 125 2.04 -11.68 13.02
N ALA A 126 1.77 -10.39 12.75
CA ALA A 126 2.81 -9.40 12.46
C ALA A 126 3.75 -9.18 13.66
N VAL A 127 3.19 -8.98 14.86
CA VAL A 127 3.99 -8.66 16.06
C VAL A 127 5.04 -9.74 16.38
N PRO A 128 4.71 -11.04 16.53
CA PRO A 128 5.75 -12.04 16.78
C PRO A 128 6.74 -12.19 15.64
N MET A 129 6.29 -11.98 14.38
CA MET A 129 7.18 -12.07 13.22
C MET A 129 8.22 -10.94 13.22
N ILE A 130 7.81 -9.71 13.52
CA ILE A 130 8.70 -8.56 13.63
C ILE A 130 9.68 -8.74 14.80
N ILE A 131 9.24 -9.26 15.96
CA ILE A 131 10.12 -9.53 17.09
C ILE A 131 11.22 -10.54 16.69
N VAL A 132 10.85 -11.59 15.95
CA VAL A 132 11.83 -12.59 15.47
C VAL A 132 12.76 -11.95 14.44
N GLN A 133 12.25 -11.15 13.51
CA GLN A 133 13.02 -10.45 12.47
C GLN A 133 14.09 -9.54 13.09
N PHE A 134 13.70 -8.67 14.01
CA PHE A 134 14.63 -7.78 14.72
C PHE A 134 15.59 -8.56 15.62
N GLY A 135 15.12 -9.62 16.28
CA GLY A 135 15.96 -10.49 17.08
C GLY A 135 17.08 -11.15 16.25
N ILE A 136 16.78 -11.61 15.03
CA ILE A 136 17.78 -12.14 14.10
C ILE A 136 18.74 -11.02 13.66
N MET A 137 18.22 -9.83 13.35
CA MET A 137 19.02 -8.69 12.95
C MET A 137 20.02 -8.30 14.04
N ILE A 138 19.53 -8.11 15.27
CA ILE A 138 20.37 -7.78 16.44
C ILE A 138 21.41 -8.89 16.69
N ALA A 139 21.00 -10.16 16.63
CA ALA A 139 21.92 -11.27 16.84
C ALA A 139 23.01 -11.37 15.76
N TRP A 140 22.69 -10.95 14.52
CA TRP A 140 23.64 -10.94 13.41
C TRP A 140 24.67 -9.82 13.54
N THR A 141 24.21 -8.62 13.90
CA THR A 141 25.10 -7.45 14.05
C THR A 141 25.79 -7.35 15.41
N TRP A 142 25.50 -8.30 16.32
CA TRP A 142 26.07 -8.29 17.65
C TRP A 142 27.59 -8.38 17.63
N GLY A 143 28.26 -7.34 18.14
CA GLY A 143 29.73 -7.27 18.21
C GLY A 143 30.40 -6.69 16.95
N GLU A 144 29.63 -6.19 15.96
CA GLU A 144 30.20 -5.35 14.91
C GLU A 144 30.47 -3.94 15.47
N GLU A 145 31.64 -3.33 15.15
CA GLU A 145 31.99 -1.97 15.62
C GLU A 145 30.95 -0.93 15.14
N SER A 146 30.33 -1.16 14.00
CA SER A 146 29.25 -0.33 13.45
C SER A 146 27.91 -0.48 14.17
N ALA A 147 27.80 -1.42 15.12
CA ALA A 147 26.59 -1.68 15.89
C ALA A 147 26.59 -0.98 17.26
N GLU A 148 27.63 -0.19 17.55
CA GLU A 148 27.63 0.64 18.77
C GLU A 148 26.52 1.68 18.66
N PRO A 149 25.63 1.80 19.70
CA PRO A 149 24.58 2.79 19.70
C PRO A 149 25.17 4.20 19.56
N ALA A 150 24.67 4.97 18.59
CA ALA A 150 25.08 6.36 18.37
C ALA A 150 24.53 7.32 19.46
N GLY A 151 23.60 6.82 20.29
CA GLY A 151 22.93 7.59 21.34
C GLY A 151 23.69 7.60 22.67
N ASP A 152 23.28 8.49 23.56
CA ASP A 152 23.84 8.68 24.91
C ASP A 152 23.53 7.51 25.86
N GLY A 153 22.94 6.41 25.36
CA GLY A 153 22.50 5.26 26.11
C GLY A 153 21.08 5.39 26.65
N PHE A 154 20.73 4.53 27.61
CA PHE A 154 19.35 4.51 28.12
C PHE A 154 18.95 5.81 28.81
N PRO A 155 17.90 6.53 28.33
CA PRO A 155 17.53 7.86 28.79
C PRO A 155 16.84 7.89 30.18
N GLY A 156 16.70 6.73 30.80
CA GLY A 156 15.99 6.55 32.07
C GLY A 156 14.52 6.16 31.88
N TRP A 157 13.95 5.48 32.88
CA TRP A 157 12.63 4.88 32.78
C TRP A 157 11.50 5.89 32.50
N THR A 158 11.56 7.10 33.05
CA THR A 158 10.51 8.11 32.84
C THR A 158 10.48 8.55 31.38
N ALA A 159 11.62 8.97 30.82
CA ALA A 159 11.71 9.39 29.42
C ALA A 159 11.33 8.26 28.47
N PHE A 160 11.86 7.06 28.70
CA PHE A 160 11.53 5.88 27.90
C PHE A 160 10.03 5.54 27.90
N LEU A 161 9.37 5.52 29.06
CA LEU A 161 7.93 5.22 29.15
C LEU A 161 7.07 6.31 28.51
N VAL A 162 7.46 7.58 28.62
CA VAL A 162 6.79 8.69 27.93
C VAL A 162 6.95 8.52 26.42
N SER A 163 8.16 8.23 25.93
CA SER A 163 8.40 7.92 24.51
C SER A 163 7.52 6.79 24.01
N LEU A 164 7.48 5.66 24.74
CA LEU A 164 6.64 4.52 24.35
C LEU A 164 5.14 4.87 24.35
N ALA A 165 4.67 5.71 25.27
CA ALA A 165 3.27 6.14 25.28
C ALA A 165 2.94 7.01 24.07
N VAL A 166 3.82 7.96 23.71
CA VAL A 166 3.66 8.83 22.53
C VAL A 166 3.73 8.01 21.25
N LEU A 167 4.76 7.18 21.10
CA LEU A 167 4.95 6.31 19.94
C LEU A 167 3.77 5.33 19.79
N GLY A 168 3.34 4.70 20.88
CA GLY A 168 2.19 3.78 20.87
C GLY A 168 0.89 4.45 20.43
N ALA A 169 0.73 5.74 20.74
CA ALA A 169 -0.44 6.52 20.33
C ALA A 169 -0.37 6.97 18.88
N LEU A 170 0.80 7.35 18.34
CA LEU A 170 0.93 8.02 17.03
C LEU A 170 1.40 7.12 15.90
N VAL A 171 2.34 6.20 16.14
CA VAL A 171 2.90 5.33 15.09
C VAL A 171 1.84 4.51 14.35
N PRO A 172 0.81 3.94 15.00
CA PRO A 172 -0.23 3.22 14.26
C PRO A 172 -0.98 4.08 13.24
N PHE A 173 -1.16 5.38 13.54
CA PHE A 173 -1.80 6.31 12.60
C PHE A 173 -0.85 6.76 11.51
N GLN A 174 0.42 7.01 11.82
CA GLN A 174 1.46 7.32 10.85
C GLN A 174 1.60 6.17 9.84
N ALA A 175 1.83 4.94 10.31
CA ALA A 175 1.96 3.77 9.45
C ALA A 175 0.68 3.53 8.61
N ALA A 176 -0.50 3.68 9.23
CA ALA A 176 -1.75 3.61 8.49
C ALA A 176 -1.82 4.70 7.41
N ALA A 177 -1.41 5.94 7.69
CA ALA A 177 -1.47 7.02 6.72
C ALA A 177 -0.64 6.72 5.47
N GLU A 178 0.56 6.21 5.64
CA GLU A 178 1.41 5.81 4.50
C GLU A 178 0.76 4.68 3.69
N GLU A 179 0.19 3.67 4.35
CA GLU A 179 -0.52 2.61 3.64
C GLU A 179 -1.78 3.13 2.92
N TYR A 180 -2.53 4.06 3.53
CA TYR A 180 -3.69 4.70 2.90
C TYR A 180 -3.29 5.54 1.68
N VAL A 181 -2.16 6.23 1.73
CA VAL A 181 -1.64 7.04 0.61
C VAL A 181 -1.13 6.13 -0.51
N PHE A 182 -0.14 5.28 -0.22
CA PHE A 182 0.59 4.55 -1.25
C PHE A 182 -0.14 3.28 -1.72
N ARG A 183 -0.54 2.39 -0.80
CA ARG A 183 -1.18 1.11 -1.15
C ARG A 183 -2.69 1.23 -1.29
N GLY A 184 -3.29 2.24 -0.68
CA GLY A 184 -4.70 2.54 -0.76
C GLY A 184 -5.05 3.41 -1.96
N TRP A 185 -5.03 4.70 -1.74
CA TRP A 185 -5.50 5.70 -2.68
C TRP A 185 -4.73 5.70 -4.00
N LEU A 186 -3.39 5.74 -3.96
CA LEU A 186 -2.57 5.85 -5.16
C LEU A 186 -2.73 4.63 -6.09
N VAL A 187 -2.72 3.41 -5.51
CA VAL A 187 -2.97 2.18 -6.28
C VAL A 187 -4.36 2.20 -6.93
N GLN A 188 -5.38 2.68 -6.23
CA GLN A 188 -6.74 2.79 -6.79
C GLN A 188 -6.86 3.88 -7.87
N VAL A 189 -6.16 5.01 -7.73
CA VAL A 189 -6.16 6.08 -8.73
C VAL A 189 -5.46 5.63 -10.00
N ILE A 190 -4.27 5.07 -9.91
CA ILE A 190 -3.54 4.51 -11.07
C ILE A 190 -4.34 3.33 -11.67
N GLY A 191 -4.93 2.50 -10.84
CA GLY A 191 -5.78 1.37 -11.23
C GLY A 191 -6.97 1.76 -12.11
N ARG A 192 -7.40 3.04 -12.11
CA ARG A 192 -8.41 3.55 -13.08
C ARG A 192 -7.90 3.54 -14.52
N ALA A 193 -6.60 3.80 -14.71
CA ALA A 193 -6.00 3.93 -16.03
C ALA A 193 -5.51 2.59 -16.60
N VAL A 194 -5.16 1.61 -15.75
CA VAL A 194 -4.49 0.36 -16.17
C VAL A 194 -5.31 -0.88 -15.78
N ARG A 195 -5.35 -1.88 -16.66
CA ARG A 195 -6.12 -3.11 -16.45
C ARG A 195 -5.44 -4.08 -15.46
N SER A 196 -4.12 -4.14 -15.49
CA SER A 196 -3.31 -4.94 -14.57
C SER A 196 -3.06 -4.18 -13.27
N PRO A 197 -3.04 -4.82 -12.09
CA PRO A 197 -2.69 -4.15 -10.84
C PRO A 197 -1.19 -3.81 -10.74
N TRP A 198 -0.33 -4.54 -11.47
CA TRP A 198 1.12 -4.46 -11.31
C TRP A 198 1.73 -3.08 -11.60
N PRO A 199 1.36 -2.34 -12.67
CA PRO A 199 1.89 -1.00 -12.87
C PRO A 199 1.57 -0.06 -11.70
N ALA A 200 0.36 -0.16 -11.13
CA ALA A 200 -0.03 0.64 -9.97
C ALA A 200 0.80 0.26 -8.72
N VAL A 201 0.98 -1.04 -8.49
CA VAL A 201 1.79 -1.54 -7.37
C VAL A 201 3.25 -1.11 -7.52
N VAL A 202 3.86 -1.29 -8.70
CA VAL A 202 5.27 -0.93 -8.92
C VAL A 202 5.51 0.57 -8.78
N ILE A 203 4.65 1.41 -9.37
CA ILE A 203 4.78 2.86 -9.28
C ILE A 203 4.61 3.32 -7.82
N ALA A 204 3.60 2.81 -7.11
CA ALA A 204 3.37 3.16 -5.72
C ALA A 204 4.54 2.70 -4.81
N SER A 205 5.12 1.52 -5.07
CA SER A 205 6.27 1.01 -4.34
C SER A 205 7.54 1.83 -4.58
N LEU A 206 7.76 2.25 -5.82
CA LEU A 206 8.88 3.12 -6.17
C LEU A 206 8.75 4.48 -5.47
N LEU A 207 7.56 5.10 -5.55
CA LEU A 207 7.32 6.39 -4.92
C LEU A 207 7.41 6.30 -3.38
N PHE A 208 7.03 5.18 -2.80
CA PHE A 208 7.19 4.94 -1.37
C PHE A 208 8.69 4.90 -0.97
N ALA A 209 9.50 4.14 -1.70
CA ALA A 209 10.95 4.09 -1.44
C ALA A 209 11.60 5.47 -1.62
N LEU A 210 11.24 6.20 -2.68
CA LEU A 210 11.74 7.55 -2.93
C LEU A 210 11.33 8.57 -1.85
N ALA A 211 10.15 8.40 -1.23
CA ALA A 211 9.68 9.28 -0.16
C ALA A 211 10.51 9.17 1.13
N HIS A 212 11.27 8.09 1.32
CA HIS A 212 12.20 7.92 2.45
C HIS A 212 13.59 8.52 2.19
N GLY A 213 13.82 9.08 1.00
CA GLY A 213 15.12 9.63 0.62
C GLY A 213 16.04 8.61 -0.07
N PHE A 214 17.22 9.10 -0.42
CA PHE A 214 18.31 8.28 -0.96
C PHE A 214 19.37 8.15 0.12
N GLY A 215 19.27 7.10 0.92
CA GLY A 215 20.30 6.67 1.85
C GLY A 215 21.20 5.61 1.20
N GLU A 216 21.36 4.49 1.91
CA GLU A 216 22.09 3.34 1.39
C GLU A 216 21.31 2.61 0.28
N LEU A 217 22.03 2.03 -0.68
CA LEU A 217 21.38 1.23 -1.74
C LEU A 217 20.60 0.04 -1.15
N SER A 218 21.12 -0.55 -0.07
CA SER A 218 20.47 -1.64 0.67
C SER A 218 19.12 -1.22 1.24
N GLY A 219 19.03 -0.05 1.85
CA GLY A 219 17.81 0.51 2.41
C GLY A 219 16.78 0.82 1.31
N PHE A 220 17.20 1.43 0.22
CA PHE A 220 16.31 1.67 -0.93
C PHE A 220 15.73 0.38 -1.51
N VAL A 221 16.60 -0.64 -1.72
CA VAL A 221 16.17 -1.95 -2.24
C VAL A 221 15.23 -2.65 -1.25
N LEU A 222 15.54 -2.60 0.04
CA LEU A 222 14.68 -3.13 1.11
C LEU A 222 13.29 -2.50 1.05
N LEU A 223 13.20 -1.18 1.05
CA LEU A 223 11.93 -0.44 1.01
C LEU A 223 11.12 -0.75 -0.24
N PHE A 224 11.76 -0.74 -1.42
CA PHE A 224 11.09 -1.05 -2.67
C PHE A 224 10.59 -2.49 -2.73
N TYR A 225 11.43 -3.45 -2.30
CA TYR A 225 11.09 -4.87 -2.29
C TYR A 225 9.92 -5.19 -1.36
N SER A 226 9.98 -4.71 -0.12
CA SER A 226 8.89 -4.86 0.85
C SER A 226 7.60 -4.25 0.34
N ALA A 227 7.70 -3.04 -0.25
CA ALA A 227 6.57 -2.34 -0.82
C ALA A 227 5.88 -3.12 -1.95
N LEU A 228 6.63 -3.83 -2.79
CA LEU A 228 6.07 -4.71 -3.84
C LEU A 228 5.28 -5.87 -3.24
N TRP A 229 5.83 -6.55 -2.23
CA TRP A 229 5.14 -7.64 -1.54
C TRP A 229 3.89 -7.17 -0.82
N TRP A 230 3.95 -6.03 -0.15
CA TRP A 230 2.81 -5.44 0.52
C TRP A 230 1.72 -4.99 -0.47
N GLY A 231 2.10 -4.41 -1.60
CA GLY A 231 1.17 -4.08 -2.67
C GLY A 231 0.47 -5.34 -3.23
N TRP A 232 1.21 -6.42 -3.46
CA TRP A 232 0.63 -7.71 -3.83
C TRP A 232 -0.34 -8.24 -2.76
N LEU A 233 0.03 -8.17 -1.48
CA LEU A 233 -0.80 -8.64 -0.37
C LEU A 233 -2.13 -7.87 -0.29
N VAL A 234 -2.09 -6.54 -0.48
CA VAL A 234 -3.29 -5.70 -0.51
C VAL A 234 -4.25 -6.13 -1.61
N ILE A 235 -3.74 -6.35 -2.83
CA ILE A 235 -4.58 -6.89 -3.93
C ILE A 235 -5.12 -8.28 -3.59
N ARG A 236 -4.30 -9.12 -2.97
CA ARG A 236 -4.64 -10.51 -2.63
C ARG A 236 -5.68 -10.63 -1.52
N THR A 237 -5.68 -9.72 -0.56
CA THR A 237 -6.59 -9.71 0.60
C THR A 237 -7.74 -8.72 0.47
N GLY A 238 -7.70 -7.84 -0.54
CA GLY A 238 -8.73 -6.85 -0.81
C GLY A 238 -8.82 -5.74 0.24
N GLY A 239 -7.72 -5.37 0.90
CA GLY A 239 -7.69 -4.29 1.90
C GLY A 239 -6.35 -4.11 2.58
N LEU A 240 -6.23 -3.04 3.37
CA LEU A 240 -4.99 -2.55 3.94
C LEU A 240 -4.61 -3.19 5.29
N GLU A 241 -5.51 -3.94 5.94
CA GLU A 241 -5.36 -4.35 7.34
C GLU A 241 -4.06 -5.10 7.62
N ALA A 242 -3.67 -6.01 6.71
CA ALA A 242 -2.45 -6.81 6.90
C ALA A 242 -1.18 -5.95 6.80
N VAL A 243 -1.14 -5.02 5.86
CA VAL A 243 0.04 -4.15 5.68
C VAL A 243 0.11 -3.06 6.73
N ILE A 244 -1.01 -2.49 7.16
CA ILE A 244 -1.06 -1.53 8.28
C ILE A 244 -0.50 -2.16 9.55
N THR A 245 -0.89 -3.40 9.88
CA THR A 245 -0.42 -4.04 11.13
C THR A 245 1.05 -4.41 11.07
N MET A 246 1.55 -4.85 9.89
CA MET A 246 2.97 -5.16 9.71
C MET A 246 3.81 -3.89 9.82
N HIS A 247 3.42 -2.83 9.11
CA HIS A 247 4.10 -1.54 9.12
C HIS A 247 4.11 -0.91 10.52
N ALA A 248 2.95 -0.86 11.19
CA ALA A 248 2.87 -0.34 12.54
C ALA A 248 3.71 -1.14 13.55
N ALA A 249 3.73 -2.47 13.45
CA ALA A 249 4.55 -3.31 14.32
C ALA A 249 6.06 -3.08 14.08
N ASN A 250 6.46 -2.95 12.81
CA ASN A 250 7.84 -2.63 12.43
C ASN A 250 8.28 -1.28 13.04
N ASN A 251 7.51 -0.22 12.79
CA ASN A 251 7.87 1.12 13.24
C ASN A 251 7.80 1.25 14.77
N LEU A 252 6.82 0.62 15.43
CA LEU A 252 6.74 0.62 16.89
C LEU A 252 7.96 -0.06 17.52
N LEU A 253 8.45 -1.15 16.94
CA LEU A 253 9.65 -1.82 17.47
C LEU A 253 10.91 -1.01 17.16
N ALA A 254 11.05 -0.49 15.93
CA ALA A 254 12.19 0.32 15.53
C ALA A 254 12.33 1.59 16.39
N PHE A 255 11.27 2.41 16.45
CA PHE A 255 11.27 3.63 17.27
C PHE A 255 11.35 3.33 18.77
N GLY A 256 10.76 2.20 19.21
CA GLY A 256 10.87 1.77 20.61
C GLY A 256 12.31 1.40 20.99
N LEU A 257 13.06 0.77 20.10
CA LEU A 257 14.49 0.50 20.30
C LEU A 257 15.28 1.81 20.26
N ALA A 258 15.06 2.68 19.28
CA ALA A 258 15.70 4.00 19.22
C ALA A 258 15.45 4.81 20.50
N ALA A 259 14.21 4.80 21.02
CA ALA A 259 13.90 5.42 22.31
C ALA A 259 14.68 4.79 23.48
N GLY A 260 14.89 3.47 23.44
CA GLY A 260 15.65 2.75 24.47
C GLY A 260 17.14 3.06 24.46
N PHE A 261 17.71 3.36 23.30
CA PHE A 261 19.12 3.72 23.13
C PHE A 261 19.38 5.23 23.17
N GLY A 262 18.34 6.08 23.31
CA GLY A 262 18.48 7.54 23.29
C GLY A 262 18.68 8.11 21.87
N GLU A 263 18.26 7.39 20.83
CA GLU A 263 18.51 7.72 19.41
C GLU A 263 17.30 8.37 18.71
N LEU A 264 16.28 8.83 19.42
CA LEU A 264 15.09 9.44 18.80
C LEU A 264 15.40 10.75 18.04
N ALA A 265 16.53 11.41 18.33
CA ALA A 265 17.01 12.57 17.60
C ALA A 265 17.80 12.22 16.34
N SER A 266 18.04 10.93 16.05
CA SER A 266 18.75 10.51 14.84
C SER A 266 17.97 10.89 13.59
N THR A 267 18.69 11.38 12.58
CA THR A 267 18.16 11.68 11.25
C THR A 267 18.12 10.46 10.33
N GLU A 268 18.60 9.30 10.81
CA GLU A 268 18.57 8.06 10.04
C GLU A 268 17.13 7.59 9.78
N THR A 269 16.90 7.13 8.57
CA THR A 269 15.62 6.61 8.11
C THR A 269 15.75 5.14 7.71
N ALA A 270 14.64 4.50 7.35
CA ALA A 270 14.68 3.16 6.78
C ALA A 270 15.48 3.08 5.46
N ALA A 271 15.77 4.22 4.80
CA ALA A 271 16.64 4.28 3.63
C ALA A 271 18.12 4.07 3.96
N ASP A 272 18.50 4.26 5.22
CA ASP A 272 19.88 4.08 5.71
C ASP A 272 20.12 2.67 6.27
N ALA A 273 19.14 1.77 6.09
CA ALA A 273 19.20 0.41 6.62
C ALA A 273 20.40 -0.36 6.04
N PRO A 274 21.19 -1.05 6.91
CA PRO A 274 22.36 -1.79 6.49
C PRO A 274 21.98 -2.99 5.62
N TRP A 275 22.95 -3.50 4.85
CA TRP A 275 22.70 -4.62 3.93
C TRP A 275 22.20 -5.90 4.63
N GLN A 276 22.53 -6.12 5.90
CA GLN A 276 22.04 -7.24 6.70
C GLN A 276 20.51 -7.16 6.84
N ALA A 277 19.97 -5.97 7.09
CA ALA A 277 18.53 -5.75 7.17
C ALA A 277 17.84 -6.10 5.84
N MET A 278 18.45 -5.72 4.71
CA MET A 278 17.94 -6.09 3.37
C MET A 278 17.90 -7.63 3.21
N VAL A 279 18.96 -8.36 3.61
CA VAL A 279 18.98 -9.83 3.50
C VAL A 279 17.89 -10.48 4.35
N VAL A 280 17.68 -10.01 5.58
CA VAL A 280 16.62 -10.49 6.45
C VAL A 280 15.26 -10.22 5.84
N GLU A 281 15.04 -9.02 5.30
CA GLU A 281 13.77 -8.62 4.66
C GLU A 281 13.46 -9.43 3.40
N LEU A 282 14.47 -9.84 2.62
CA LEU A 282 14.28 -10.73 1.46
C LEU A 282 13.57 -12.05 1.82
N VAL A 283 13.68 -12.48 3.07
CA VAL A 283 13.00 -13.67 3.59
C VAL A 283 11.69 -13.33 4.29
N PHE A 284 11.67 -12.30 5.14
CA PHE A 284 10.53 -12.00 6.01
C PHE A 284 9.37 -11.36 5.27
N ALA A 285 9.60 -10.46 4.30
CA ALA A 285 8.52 -9.86 3.52
C ALA A 285 7.69 -10.90 2.76
N PRO A 286 8.28 -11.79 1.95
CA PRO A 286 7.50 -12.85 1.30
C PRO A 286 6.87 -13.83 2.28
N LEU A 287 7.58 -14.20 3.36
CA LEU A 287 7.07 -15.12 4.36
C LEU A 287 5.79 -14.59 4.99
N TYR A 288 5.80 -13.34 5.48
CA TYR A 288 4.61 -12.70 6.03
C TYR A 288 3.47 -12.67 5.02
N CYS A 289 3.75 -12.18 3.81
CA CYS A 289 2.74 -12.04 2.76
C CYS A 289 2.11 -13.37 2.37
N LEU A 290 2.90 -14.44 2.25
CA LEU A 290 2.40 -15.77 1.93
C LEU A 290 1.59 -16.39 3.07
N VAL A 291 2.04 -16.21 4.32
CA VAL A 291 1.30 -16.65 5.52
C VAL A 291 -0.05 -15.95 5.58
N MET A 292 -0.07 -14.61 5.46
CA MET A 292 -1.32 -13.83 5.52
C MET A 292 -2.26 -14.15 4.36
N ALA A 293 -1.74 -14.36 3.15
CA ALA A 293 -2.56 -14.78 2.01
C ALA A 293 -3.23 -16.14 2.25
N ARG A 294 -2.49 -17.11 2.82
CA ARG A 294 -3.05 -18.43 3.18
C ARG A 294 -4.11 -18.34 4.27
N ILE A 295 -3.87 -17.51 5.29
CA ILE A 295 -4.85 -17.29 6.36
C ILE A 295 -6.11 -16.62 5.79
N ALA A 296 -5.94 -15.61 4.91
CA ALA A 296 -7.04 -14.95 4.23
C ALA A 296 -7.90 -15.93 3.42
N ASP A 297 -7.25 -16.87 2.70
CA ASP A 297 -7.95 -17.93 1.95
C ASP A 297 -8.77 -18.82 2.86
N ARG A 298 -8.17 -19.31 3.94
CA ARG A 298 -8.83 -20.19 4.92
C ARG A 298 -9.98 -19.51 5.67
N ARG A 299 -9.90 -18.18 5.84
CA ARG A 299 -10.92 -17.40 6.54
C ARG A 299 -11.98 -16.81 5.60
N GLY A 300 -11.89 -17.03 4.29
CA GLY A 300 -12.82 -16.47 3.32
C GLY A 300 -12.83 -14.96 3.29
N VAL A 301 -11.67 -14.31 3.46
CA VAL A 301 -11.55 -12.85 3.45
C VAL A 301 -11.94 -12.30 2.08
N ALA A 302 -12.88 -11.35 2.04
CA ALA A 302 -13.38 -10.76 0.81
C ALA A 302 -12.26 -10.05 0.02
N ARG A 303 -12.12 -10.39 -1.27
CA ARG A 303 -11.07 -9.86 -2.18
C ARG A 303 -11.59 -8.94 -3.25
N VAL A 304 -12.91 -8.96 -3.44
CA VAL A 304 -13.63 -8.19 -4.44
C VAL A 304 -14.85 -7.52 -3.83
N SER A 305 -15.36 -6.49 -4.51
CA SER A 305 -16.56 -5.80 -4.09
C SER A 305 -17.76 -6.72 -3.99
N PRO A 306 -18.59 -6.63 -2.94
CA PRO A 306 -19.81 -7.41 -2.82
C PRO A 306 -20.81 -7.01 -3.91
N GLY A 307 -21.66 -7.97 -4.33
CA GLY A 307 -22.83 -7.73 -5.19
C GLY A 307 -23.91 -6.89 -4.48
N GLU A 308 -24.78 -6.28 -5.26
CA GLU A 308 -25.98 -5.61 -4.76
C GLU A 308 -26.87 -6.67 -4.09
N GLY A 309 -26.92 -6.68 -2.77
CA GLY A 309 -27.67 -7.67 -1.97
C GLY A 309 -26.96 -8.05 -0.67
N HIS A 310 -25.68 -7.77 -0.53
CA HIS A 310 -24.92 -7.95 0.72
C HIS A 310 -24.80 -6.62 1.51
N SER A 311 -25.92 -5.88 1.65
CA SER A 311 -25.99 -4.78 2.65
C SER A 311 -25.95 -5.44 4.03
N ALA A 312 -25.05 -4.95 4.87
CA ALA A 312 -24.74 -5.35 6.23
C ALA A 312 -25.97 -5.84 7.03
N GLY A 313 -26.26 -7.11 6.92
CA GLY A 313 -27.18 -7.84 7.78
C GLY A 313 -26.37 -8.85 8.57
N SER A 314 -26.31 -8.61 9.88
CA SER A 314 -26.00 -9.49 11.00
C SER A 314 -25.76 -10.95 10.66
N GLY A 315 -24.74 -11.56 11.28
CA GLY A 315 -24.51 -13.00 11.29
C GLY A 315 -25.78 -13.80 11.65
N ALA A 316 -26.33 -14.41 10.62
CA ALA A 316 -27.24 -15.52 10.77
C ALA A 316 -26.62 -16.68 9.99
N ALA A 317 -26.34 -17.75 10.70
CA ALA A 317 -25.97 -19.04 10.15
C ALA A 317 -27.02 -19.49 9.10
N PRO A 318 -26.64 -20.28 8.08
CA PRO A 318 -27.64 -20.84 7.16
C PRO A 318 -28.53 -21.77 7.95
N GLY A 319 -29.78 -21.32 8.19
CA GLY A 319 -30.84 -22.13 8.75
C GLY A 319 -31.18 -23.24 7.78
N VAL A 320 -31.06 -24.47 8.26
CA VAL A 320 -31.61 -25.66 7.66
C VAL A 320 -33.13 -25.45 7.59
N GLY A 321 -33.65 -25.27 6.38
CA GLY A 321 -35.08 -25.21 6.15
C GLY A 321 -35.74 -26.57 6.42
N PRO A 322 -36.93 -26.63 7.05
CA PRO A 322 -37.63 -27.87 7.30
C PRO A 322 -38.19 -28.44 5.99
N GLY A 323 -38.00 -29.74 5.84
CA GLY A 323 -38.44 -30.52 4.71
C GLY A 323 -39.95 -30.43 4.46
N SER A 324 -40.32 -30.26 3.21
CA SER A 324 -41.66 -30.47 2.72
C SER A 324 -41.84 -31.95 2.33
N THR A 325 -42.71 -32.64 3.02
CA THR A 325 -43.24 -33.98 2.74
C THR A 325 -43.97 -34.06 1.40
N PRO A 326 -43.90 -35.16 0.66
CA PRO A 326 -44.63 -35.33 -0.58
C PRO A 326 -46.08 -35.72 -0.32
N GLY A 327 -47.01 -34.93 -0.81
CA GLY A 327 -48.46 -35.28 -0.89
C GLY A 327 -48.78 -35.93 -2.22
N SER A 328 -49.33 -37.13 -2.13
CA SER A 328 -49.91 -37.97 -3.18
C SER A 328 -51.24 -37.42 -3.70
N GLY A 329 -51.51 -37.57 -5.03
CA GLY A 329 -52.89 -37.72 -5.47
C GLY A 329 -53.26 -37.15 -6.83
N ALA A 330 -53.62 -38.07 -7.72
CA ALA A 330 -54.63 -38.02 -8.77
C ALA A 330 -54.34 -37.57 -10.20
N VAL A 331 -54.46 -38.51 -11.11
CA VAL A 331 -54.58 -38.54 -12.57
C VAL A 331 -56.09 -38.36 -12.93
N PRO A 332 -56.54 -38.28 -14.20
CA PRO A 332 -56.06 -37.77 -15.49
C PRO A 332 -57.05 -36.83 -16.20
N GLY A 333 -56.64 -36.24 -17.29
CA GLY A 333 -57.54 -35.56 -18.24
C GLY A 333 -56.93 -35.48 -19.64
N SER A 334 -57.43 -36.25 -20.53
CA SER A 334 -57.18 -36.38 -21.98
C SER A 334 -57.61 -35.13 -22.76
N GLY A 335 -56.79 -34.69 -23.72
CA GLY A 335 -57.17 -33.66 -24.69
C GLY A 335 -56.21 -33.65 -25.88
N SER A 336 -56.63 -34.27 -26.93
CA SER A 336 -56.04 -34.35 -28.28
C SER A 336 -56.09 -32.98 -29.00
N GLY A 337 -55.00 -32.63 -29.71
CA GLY A 337 -54.98 -31.50 -30.63
C GLY A 337 -53.80 -31.60 -31.59
N LEU A 338 -54.05 -32.11 -32.78
CA LEU A 338 -53.19 -32.20 -33.95
C LEU A 338 -52.90 -30.83 -34.52
N GLY A 339 -51.70 -30.54 -34.96
CA GLY A 339 -51.31 -29.39 -35.73
C GLY A 339 -49.94 -29.51 -36.37
N SER A 340 -49.92 -30.04 -37.58
CA SER A 340 -48.81 -30.23 -38.50
C SER A 340 -48.27 -28.89 -39.03
N GLY A 341 -46.96 -28.77 -39.26
CA GLY A 341 -46.36 -27.65 -39.99
C GLY A 341 -44.88 -27.86 -40.23
N SER A 342 -44.56 -28.43 -41.35
CA SER A 342 -43.28 -28.69 -42.01
C SER A 342 -42.50 -27.43 -42.38
N GLY A 343 -41.17 -27.50 -42.48
CA GLY A 343 -40.36 -26.62 -43.33
C GLY A 343 -38.90 -26.43 -42.95
N ALA A 344 -38.09 -27.33 -43.41
CA ALA A 344 -36.86 -27.20 -44.21
C ALA A 344 -35.66 -26.37 -43.71
N SER A 345 -34.56 -27.05 -43.47
CA SER A 345 -33.16 -26.66 -43.76
C SER A 345 -32.87 -26.77 -45.28
N PRO A 346 -31.69 -26.47 -45.87
CA PRO A 346 -30.37 -26.03 -45.34
C PRO A 346 -29.68 -24.98 -46.23
N GLY A 347 -28.50 -24.45 -45.80
CA GLY A 347 -27.61 -23.66 -46.64
C GLY A 347 -26.16 -23.69 -46.16
N SER A 348 -25.38 -24.48 -46.84
CA SER A 348 -23.93 -24.72 -46.72
C SER A 348 -23.08 -23.62 -47.32
N GLY A 349 -21.93 -23.29 -46.66
CA GLY A 349 -20.57 -22.85 -46.99
C GLY A 349 -20.27 -22.02 -48.27
N PRO A 350 -19.03 -21.51 -48.49
CA PRO A 350 -17.75 -22.14 -48.18
C PRO A 350 -16.62 -21.14 -47.69
N VAL A 351 -15.53 -21.69 -47.20
CA VAL A 351 -14.13 -21.18 -47.18
C VAL A 351 -13.47 -21.61 -48.53
N PRO A 352 -12.37 -21.04 -49.06
CA PRO A 352 -11.15 -20.54 -48.49
C PRO A 352 -10.47 -19.33 -49.20
N GLY A 353 -9.35 -18.80 -48.65
CA GLY A 353 -8.47 -17.87 -49.32
C GLY A 353 -7.12 -17.72 -48.63
N SER A 354 -6.18 -18.59 -48.95
CA SER A 354 -4.75 -18.47 -48.66
C SER A 354 -4.08 -17.38 -49.54
N GLY A 355 -3.18 -16.60 -48.94
CA GLY A 355 -2.34 -15.65 -49.66
C GLY A 355 -1.03 -15.41 -48.95
N SER A 356 -0.01 -16.18 -49.32
CA SER A 356 1.41 -16.02 -49.04
C SER A 356 1.99 -14.83 -49.79
N GLY A 357 2.82 -14.02 -49.12
CA GLY A 357 3.62 -12.96 -49.78
C GLY A 357 4.91 -12.72 -49.04
N LEU A 358 5.98 -13.36 -49.50
CA LEU A 358 7.37 -13.13 -49.17
C LEU A 358 7.83 -11.80 -49.75
N GLY A 359 8.62 -11.00 -49.00
CA GLY A 359 9.31 -9.81 -49.46
C GLY A 359 10.58 -9.58 -48.68
N SER A 360 11.67 -10.13 -49.15
CA SER A 360 13.07 -9.91 -48.75
C SER A 360 13.57 -8.54 -49.22
N GLY A 361 14.33 -7.83 -48.40
CA GLY A 361 15.04 -6.60 -48.75
C GLY A 361 16.24 -6.36 -47.82
N SER A 362 17.40 -6.72 -48.33
CA SER A 362 18.78 -6.62 -47.86
C SER A 362 19.25 -5.19 -47.55
N GLY A 363 20.22 -5.09 -46.61
CA GLY A 363 20.96 -3.91 -46.15
C GLY A 363 21.85 -3.20 -47.21
N PRO A 364 22.73 -2.24 -46.80
CA PRO A 364 24.00 -2.58 -46.14
C PRO A 364 24.54 -1.59 -45.07
N SER A 365 25.44 -2.04 -44.22
CA SER A 365 26.58 -1.30 -43.61
C SER A 365 27.77 -1.31 -44.61
N PRO A 366 28.93 -0.60 -44.44
CA PRO A 366 29.51 0.01 -43.23
C PRO A 366 30.24 1.34 -43.49
N GLY A 367 30.73 2.02 -42.45
CA GLY A 367 31.67 3.13 -42.55
C GLY A 367 32.55 3.27 -41.31
N SER A 368 33.78 2.86 -41.46
CA SER A 368 34.89 2.86 -40.53
C SER A 368 35.60 4.21 -40.37
N GLY A 369 35.95 4.60 -39.16
CA GLY A 369 37.12 5.24 -38.56
C GLY A 369 37.76 6.50 -39.19
N PRO A 370 38.82 7.08 -38.60
CA PRO A 370 39.53 6.81 -37.34
C PRO A 370 39.97 8.05 -36.50
N GLY A 371 40.39 7.85 -35.26
CA GLY A 371 41.63 8.39 -34.72
C GLY A 371 41.69 9.82 -34.17
N ALA A 372 41.99 9.96 -32.87
CA ALA A 372 43.16 10.65 -32.34
C ALA A 372 43.11 10.73 -30.81
N THR A 373 44.12 10.18 -30.19
CA THR A 373 44.65 10.41 -28.81
C THR A 373 45.66 11.57 -28.84
N PRO A 374 46.32 11.96 -27.70
CA PRO A 374 45.89 12.42 -26.39
C PRO A 374 46.56 13.77 -26.01
N GLY A 375 46.09 14.43 -24.97
CA GLY A 375 46.71 15.64 -24.46
C GLY A 375 46.90 15.57 -22.91
N SER A 376 48.13 15.49 -22.54
CA SER A 376 48.75 15.49 -21.24
C SER A 376 48.56 16.77 -20.42
N GLY A 377 48.30 16.68 -19.12
CA GLY A 377 48.73 17.37 -17.94
C GLY A 377 48.85 18.90 -17.87
N PRO A 378 48.99 19.55 -16.67
CA PRO A 378 49.83 19.11 -15.58
C PRO A 378 49.24 19.20 -14.14
N ARG A 379 49.92 18.48 -13.24
CA ARG A 379 49.89 18.62 -11.78
C ARG A 379 50.27 20.01 -11.29
N VAL A 380 49.68 20.43 -10.20
CA VAL A 380 50.35 21.23 -9.16
C VAL A 380 49.79 20.82 -7.79
N GLU A 381 50.64 20.23 -6.97
CA GLU A 381 50.64 20.32 -5.50
C GLU A 381 51.43 21.56 -5.05
N PRO A 382 51.46 21.97 -3.80
CA PRO A 382 51.27 21.29 -2.51
C PRO A 382 49.97 21.60 -1.76
#